data_8221b8f494b584b7e654e0a62b3225fa
#
_entry.id   8221b8f494b584b7e654e0a62b3225fa
#
_cell.length_a   1.000
_cell.length_b   1.000
_cell.length_c   1.000
_cell.angle_alpha   90.00
_cell.angle_beta   90.00
_cell.angle_gamma   90.00
#
_symmetry.space_group_name_H-M   'P 1'
#
loop_
_entity.id
_entity.type
_entity.pdbx_description
1 polymer ?
#
loop_
_entity_poly.entity_id
_entity_poly.type
_entity_poly.pdbx_seq_one_letter_code
_entity_poly.pdbx_strand_id
1 'polypeptide(L)'
;MRLNLVKSKNNAALPSVKKGIITLIHTDFIQRMPDTDEKGIRCINEIQLTEDAEFQYLYLTPFTQKEEITPSGDNESTLFIPKISGTYPVNKIGAAEFLKENLNEPFVIIYDDCTENTRMIYGDIYHPMYMKADYKSDSTGKLWNFTLEQSHASDVPFLYYDGPEPVYDEFILWTMNNLLNQ
;
A
#
# COMPACT_ATOMS: atom_id res chain seq x y z
N MET A 1 -23.83 7.49 -18.13
CA MET A 1 -23.52 8.95 -18.02
C MET A 1 -22.02 9.12 -18.14
N ARG A 2 -21.49 9.92 -19.06
CA ARG A 2 -20.03 10.12 -19.16
C ARG A 2 -19.58 11.11 -18.09
N LEU A 3 -18.57 10.73 -17.31
CA LEU A 3 -17.96 11.61 -16.31
C LEU A 3 -17.05 12.63 -17.00
N ASN A 4 -17.19 13.89 -16.62
CA ASN A 4 -16.29 14.97 -17.05
C ASN A 4 -15.30 15.25 -15.93
N LEU A 5 -14.00 15.06 -16.20
CA LEU A 5 -12.93 15.51 -15.31
C LEU A 5 -12.71 17.00 -15.56
N VAL A 6 -13.25 17.83 -14.68
CA VAL A 6 -13.02 19.29 -14.70
C VAL A 6 -11.94 19.65 -13.71
N LYS A 7 -11.18 20.71 -14.00
CA LYS A 7 -10.16 21.23 -13.08
C LYS A 7 -10.81 21.56 -11.74
N SER A 8 -10.38 20.92 -10.66
CA SER A 8 -10.77 21.29 -9.29
C SER A 8 -10.20 22.66 -8.92
N LYS A 9 -10.88 23.40 -8.06
CA LYS A 9 -10.45 24.75 -7.66
C LYS A 9 -9.09 24.81 -6.96
N ASN A 10 -8.61 23.69 -6.43
CA ASN A 10 -7.37 23.58 -5.64
C ASN A 10 -6.24 22.83 -6.37
N ASN A 11 -6.25 22.79 -7.69
CA ASN A 11 -5.31 21.99 -8.48
C ASN A 11 -3.98 22.65 -8.77
N ALA A 12 -3.19 22.89 -7.77
CA ALA A 12 -1.77 22.61 -7.96
C ALA A 12 -1.60 21.10 -7.77
N ALA A 13 -0.75 20.43 -8.55
CA ALA A 13 -0.29 19.07 -8.23
C ALA A 13 0.51 19.19 -6.92
N LEU A 14 -0.19 19.15 -5.79
CA LEU A 14 0.42 19.19 -4.48
C LEU A 14 1.16 17.86 -4.26
N PRO A 15 2.37 17.90 -3.71
CA PRO A 15 3.05 16.68 -3.32
C PRO A 15 2.15 15.89 -2.36
N SER A 16 1.86 14.64 -2.68
CA SER A 16 1.14 13.75 -1.79
C SER A 16 2.05 13.39 -0.62
N VAL A 17 1.61 13.68 0.60
CA VAL A 17 2.29 13.23 1.83
C VAL A 17 1.60 11.95 2.28
N LYS A 18 2.33 10.85 2.20
CA LYS A 18 1.84 9.53 2.63
C LYS A 18 2.23 9.29 4.08
N LYS A 19 1.38 8.54 4.82
CA LYS A 19 1.80 8.01 6.13
C LYS A 19 3.03 7.11 5.91
N GLY A 20 3.96 7.14 6.87
CA GLY A 20 5.18 6.32 6.83
C GLY A 20 4.92 4.82 6.93
N ILE A 21 3.68 4.38 7.13
CA ILE A 21 3.31 2.99 7.35
C ILE A 21 2.36 2.51 6.29
N ILE A 22 2.64 1.32 5.81
CA ILE A 22 1.79 0.53 4.94
C ILE A 22 1.33 -0.70 5.73
N THR A 23 0.04 -0.94 5.74
CA THR A 23 -0.53 -2.17 6.33
C THR A 23 -0.61 -3.24 5.26
N LEU A 24 -0.04 -4.41 5.57
CA LEU A 24 -0.04 -5.59 4.72
C LEU A 24 -0.98 -6.63 5.33
N ILE A 25 -1.89 -7.16 4.54
CA ILE A 25 -2.80 -8.24 4.92
C ILE A 25 -2.51 -9.40 3.97
N HIS A 26 -2.04 -10.52 4.50
CA HIS A 26 -1.86 -11.73 3.70
C HIS A 26 -3.22 -12.21 3.17
N THR A 27 -3.27 -12.62 1.90
CA THR A 27 -4.54 -13.00 1.25
C THR A 27 -5.28 -14.14 1.95
N ASP A 28 -4.55 -15.04 2.61
CA ASP A 28 -5.15 -16.17 3.35
C ASP A 28 -5.98 -15.71 4.57
N PHE A 29 -5.73 -14.51 5.09
CA PHE A 29 -6.50 -13.95 6.19
C PHE A 29 -7.75 -13.20 5.71
N ILE A 30 -7.99 -13.10 4.41
CA ILE A 30 -9.14 -12.39 3.85
C ILE A 30 -10.23 -13.39 3.47
N GLN A 31 -11.34 -13.36 4.19
CA GLN A 31 -12.53 -14.16 3.84
C GLN A 31 -13.28 -13.54 2.66
N ARG A 32 -13.39 -12.21 2.63
CA ARG A 32 -14.10 -11.49 1.59
C ARG A 32 -13.56 -10.07 1.43
N MET A 33 -13.31 -9.67 0.19
CA MET A 33 -13.04 -8.29 -0.16
C MET A 33 -14.30 -7.43 0.02
N PRO A 34 -14.14 -6.11 0.28
CA PRO A 34 -15.28 -5.19 0.34
C PRO A 34 -16.08 -5.20 -0.95
N ASP A 35 -17.39 -5.09 -0.83
CA ASP A 35 -18.23 -4.75 -1.97
C ASP A 35 -17.98 -3.30 -2.39
N THR A 36 -18.12 -3.02 -3.67
CA THR A 36 -17.91 -1.68 -4.22
C THR A 36 -19.24 -1.03 -4.61
N ASP A 37 -19.21 0.29 -4.72
CA ASP A 37 -20.31 1.09 -5.24
C ASP A 37 -20.60 0.76 -6.72
N GLU A 38 -21.66 1.36 -7.28
CA GLU A 38 -22.05 1.15 -8.69
C GLU A 38 -20.94 1.51 -9.69
N LYS A 39 -19.93 2.27 -9.27
CA LYS A 39 -18.78 2.65 -10.11
C LYS A 39 -17.59 1.70 -9.96
N GLY A 40 -17.64 0.78 -9.01
CA GLY A 40 -16.59 -0.20 -8.76
C GLY A 40 -15.31 0.38 -8.15
N ILE A 41 -15.37 1.57 -7.50
CA ILE A 41 -14.16 2.27 -7.02
C ILE A 41 -14.16 2.51 -5.50
N ARG A 42 -15.34 2.76 -4.90
CA ARG A 42 -15.45 3.02 -3.46
C ARG A 42 -15.99 1.80 -2.75
N CYS A 43 -15.31 1.37 -1.70
CA CYS A 43 -15.81 0.32 -0.83
C CYS A 43 -17.04 0.80 -0.05
N ILE A 44 -18.07 -0.04 0.04
CA ILE A 44 -19.32 0.24 0.77
C ILE A 44 -19.40 -0.52 2.09
N ASN A 45 -18.50 -1.45 2.33
CA ASN A 45 -18.37 -2.22 3.57
C ASN A 45 -16.89 -2.49 3.86
N GLU A 46 -16.62 -3.20 4.94
CA GLU A 46 -15.27 -3.52 5.42
C GLU A 46 -14.74 -4.81 4.80
N ILE A 47 -13.40 -4.96 4.82
CA ILE A 47 -12.75 -6.23 4.53
C ILE A 47 -13.16 -7.22 5.62
N GLN A 48 -13.67 -8.38 5.24
CA GLN A 48 -13.95 -9.46 6.18
C GLN A 48 -12.71 -10.34 6.33
N LEU A 49 -12.23 -10.45 7.56
CA LEU A 49 -11.03 -11.20 7.90
C LEU A 49 -11.36 -12.48 8.67
N THR A 50 -10.42 -13.42 8.69
CA THR A 50 -10.46 -14.60 9.56
C THR A 50 -10.29 -14.21 11.02
N GLU A 51 -10.71 -15.06 11.97
CA GLU A 51 -10.58 -14.78 13.41
C GLU A 51 -9.12 -14.68 13.88
N ASP A 52 -8.22 -15.33 13.16
CA ASP A 52 -6.78 -15.39 13.42
C ASP A 52 -5.96 -14.47 12.50
N ALA A 53 -6.62 -13.48 11.88
CA ALA A 53 -5.95 -12.56 10.97
C ALA A 53 -4.90 -11.71 11.69
N GLU A 54 -3.69 -11.72 11.14
CA GLU A 54 -2.58 -10.89 11.60
C GLU A 54 -2.28 -9.81 10.56
N PHE A 55 -2.02 -8.60 11.06
CA PHE A 55 -1.57 -7.48 10.22
C PHE A 55 -0.07 -7.33 10.33
N GLN A 56 0.56 -7.11 9.19
CA GLN A 56 1.96 -6.74 9.14
C GLN A 56 2.09 -5.28 8.72
N TYR A 57 3.12 -4.62 9.23
CA TYR A 57 3.35 -3.21 8.98
C TYR A 57 4.73 -2.99 8.38
N LEU A 58 4.75 -2.30 7.25
CA LEU A 58 5.99 -1.90 6.60
C LEU A 58 6.16 -0.38 6.75
N TYR A 59 7.21 0.03 7.48
CA TYR A 59 7.60 1.43 7.53
C TYR A 59 8.44 1.80 6.29
N LEU A 60 8.06 2.87 5.64
CA LEU A 60 8.84 3.51 4.59
C LEU A 60 9.14 4.96 4.97
N THR A 61 10.38 5.39 4.76
CA THR A 61 10.80 6.76 5.08
C THR A 61 9.90 7.77 4.38
N PRO A 62 9.29 8.72 5.10
CA PRO A 62 8.50 9.79 4.50
C PRO A 62 9.28 10.50 3.38
N PHE A 63 8.58 10.98 2.35
CA PHE A 63 9.11 11.63 1.15
C PHE A 63 9.96 10.74 0.21
N THR A 64 10.25 9.49 0.56
CA THR A 64 10.84 8.51 -0.37
C THR A 64 9.78 7.65 -1.04
N GLN A 65 8.57 7.70 -0.54
CA GLN A 65 7.46 6.90 -1.01
C GLN A 65 6.98 7.39 -2.37
N LYS A 66 6.76 6.44 -3.25
CA LYS A 66 6.28 6.68 -4.60
C LYS A 66 5.20 5.68 -4.93
N GLU A 67 4.12 6.18 -5.47
CA GLU A 67 3.02 5.42 -6.00
C GLU A 67 2.98 5.62 -7.51
N GLU A 68 2.93 4.55 -8.25
CA GLU A 68 2.85 4.54 -9.71
C GLU A 68 1.73 3.58 -10.14
N ILE A 69 0.95 4.00 -11.11
CA ILE A 69 -0.07 3.19 -11.74
C ILE A 69 0.24 3.14 -13.22
N THR A 70 0.59 1.97 -13.70
CA THR A 70 0.97 1.78 -15.10
C THR A 70 -0.18 1.12 -15.84
N PRO A 71 -0.69 1.72 -16.95
CA PRO A 71 -1.66 1.04 -17.79
C PRO A 71 -0.99 -0.14 -18.50
N SER A 72 -1.73 -1.25 -18.60
CA SER A 72 -1.32 -2.47 -19.29
C SER A 72 -2.44 -2.94 -20.21
N GLY A 73 -2.12 -3.57 -21.31
CA GLY A 73 -3.09 -4.01 -22.32
C GLY A 73 -3.13 -3.12 -23.56
N ASP A 74 -4.13 -3.32 -24.40
CA ASP A 74 -4.35 -2.57 -25.63
C ASP A 74 -5.46 -1.51 -25.45
N ASN A 75 -5.78 -0.79 -26.53
CA ASN A 75 -6.78 0.27 -26.52
C ASN A 75 -8.22 -0.20 -26.23
N GLU A 76 -8.50 -1.48 -26.35
CA GLU A 76 -9.82 -2.06 -26.11
C GLU A 76 -9.96 -2.69 -24.74
N SER A 77 -8.82 -3.02 -24.10
CA SER A 77 -8.75 -3.71 -22.81
C SER A 77 -7.62 -3.14 -21.95
N THR A 78 -7.73 -1.87 -21.55
CA THR A 78 -6.77 -1.24 -20.67
C THR A 78 -7.01 -1.66 -19.23
N LEU A 79 -6.00 -2.28 -18.62
CA LEU A 79 -5.94 -2.67 -17.22
C LEU A 79 -4.86 -1.84 -16.51
N PHE A 80 -4.73 -1.99 -15.20
CA PHE A 80 -3.81 -1.22 -14.37
C PHE A 80 -2.90 -2.12 -13.55
N ILE A 81 -1.64 -1.72 -13.43
CA ILE A 81 -0.65 -2.35 -12.54
C ILE A 81 -0.21 -1.29 -11.54
N PRO A 82 -0.74 -1.32 -10.31
CA PRO A 82 -0.27 -0.46 -9.22
C PRO A 82 1.08 -0.94 -8.69
N LYS A 83 1.89 0.05 -8.29
CA LYS A 83 3.21 -0.15 -7.70
C LYS A 83 3.46 0.89 -6.63
N ILE A 84 3.85 0.45 -5.45
CA ILE A 84 4.24 1.29 -4.33
C ILE A 84 5.71 1.03 -4.04
N SER A 85 6.52 2.07 -3.88
CA SER A 85 7.92 1.95 -3.54
C SER A 85 8.35 2.96 -2.50
N GLY A 86 9.44 2.67 -1.81
CA GLY A 86 10.02 3.56 -0.82
C GLY A 86 11.24 2.96 -0.15
N THR A 87 11.88 3.72 0.73
CA THR A 87 13.11 3.29 1.39
C THR A 87 12.87 3.01 2.87
N TYR A 88 13.53 1.99 3.37
CA TYR A 88 13.65 1.71 4.80
C TYR A 88 15.09 1.97 5.23
N PRO A 89 15.32 2.89 6.18
CA PRO A 89 16.65 3.19 6.68
C PRO A 89 17.11 2.06 7.60
N VAL A 90 18.40 1.80 7.61
CA VAL A 90 19.04 0.86 8.55
C VAL A 90 19.04 -0.60 8.08
N ASN A 91 20.19 -1.23 8.30
CA ASN A 91 20.39 -2.67 8.16
C ASN A 91 20.36 -3.31 9.55
N LYS A 92 19.17 -3.61 10.06
CA LYS A 92 18.99 -4.42 11.27
C LYS A 92 18.62 -5.84 10.87
N ILE A 93 18.91 -6.78 11.74
CA ILE A 93 18.59 -8.20 11.56
C ILE A 93 17.10 -8.40 11.27
N GLY A 94 16.24 -7.66 12.00
CA GLY A 94 14.79 -7.71 11.81
C GLY A 94 14.29 -7.34 10.40
N ALA A 95 15.02 -6.49 9.67
CA ALA A 95 14.66 -6.20 8.28
C ALA A 95 14.90 -7.41 7.36
N ALA A 96 15.97 -8.17 7.62
CA ALA A 96 16.26 -9.37 6.86
C ALA A 96 15.32 -10.52 7.23
N GLU A 97 14.92 -10.63 8.50
CA GLU A 97 13.91 -11.59 8.97
C GLU A 97 12.55 -11.28 8.34
N PHE A 98 12.10 -10.03 8.41
CA PHE A 98 10.87 -9.58 7.78
C PHE A 98 10.84 -9.89 6.27
N LEU A 99 11.94 -9.63 5.57
CA LEU A 99 12.05 -9.96 4.15
C LEU A 99 11.99 -11.47 3.89
N LYS A 100 12.67 -12.26 4.71
CA LYS A 100 12.68 -13.71 4.55
C LYS A 100 11.26 -14.30 4.69
N GLU A 101 10.45 -13.73 5.56
CA GLU A 101 9.08 -14.18 5.81
C GLU A 101 8.08 -13.70 4.76
N ASN A 102 8.32 -12.50 4.20
CA ASN A 102 7.32 -11.81 3.38
C ASN A 102 7.69 -11.71 1.88
N LEU A 103 8.87 -12.17 1.50
CA LEU A 103 9.28 -12.14 0.10
C LEU A 103 8.48 -13.16 -0.71
N ASN A 104 7.84 -12.71 -1.78
CA ASN A 104 6.94 -13.49 -2.65
C ASN A 104 5.61 -13.94 -2.01
N GLU A 105 5.28 -13.44 -0.82
CA GLU A 105 3.97 -13.67 -0.23
C GLU A 105 2.93 -12.70 -0.84
N PRO A 106 1.67 -13.15 -1.01
CA PRO A 106 0.60 -12.35 -1.61
C PRO A 106 -0.09 -11.47 -0.58
N PHE A 107 -0.12 -10.15 -0.84
CA PHE A 107 -0.72 -9.18 0.06
C PHE A 107 -1.81 -8.35 -0.59
N VAL A 108 -2.80 -7.97 0.20
CA VAL A 108 -3.63 -6.80 0.01
C VAL A 108 -3.08 -5.69 0.87
N ILE A 109 -2.96 -4.49 0.33
CA ILE A 109 -2.29 -3.38 0.98
C ILE A 109 -3.30 -2.30 1.32
N ILE A 110 -3.26 -1.82 2.56
CA ILE A 110 -3.97 -0.61 2.97
C ILE A 110 -2.95 0.51 3.13
N TYR A 111 -3.19 1.64 2.45
CA TYR A 111 -2.29 2.76 2.41
C TYR A 111 -3.03 4.10 2.56
N ASP A 112 -2.58 4.91 3.50
CA ASP A 112 -3.22 6.19 3.83
C ASP A 112 -2.51 7.36 3.14
N ASP A 113 -3.30 8.19 2.46
CA ASP A 113 -2.86 9.50 1.99
C ASP A 113 -3.22 10.58 3.01
N CYS A 114 -2.19 11.17 3.63
CA CYS A 114 -2.37 12.24 4.62
C CYS A 114 -2.83 13.57 4.01
N THR A 115 -2.57 13.79 2.72
CA THR A 115 -2.90 15.06 2.05
C THR A 115 -4.39 15.16 1.80
N GLU A 116 -5.00 14.07 1.37
CA GLU A 116 -6.43 14.00 1.06
C GLU A 116 -7.24 13.37 2.19
N ASN A 117 -6.57 12.87 3.24
CA ASN A 117 -7.16 12.09 4.32
C ASN A 117 -8.01 10.93 3.79
N THR A 118 -7.48 10.27 2.77
CA THR A 118 -8.11 9.13 2.12
C THR A 118 -7.30 7.87 2.37
N ARG A 119 -7.99 6.76 2.49
CA ARG A 119 -7.37 5.44 2.59
C ARG A 119 -7.65 4.68 1.30
N MET A 120 -6.66 3.94 0.84
CA MET A 120 -6.74 3.18 -0.39
C MET A 120 -6.37 1.72 -0.14
N ILE A 121 -7.05 0.82 -0.85
CA ILE A 121 -6.71 -0.60 -0.92
C ILE A 121 -6.07 -0.86 -2.28
N TYR A 122 -4.92 -1.54 -2.28
CA TYR A 122 -4.21 -2.01 -3.47
C TYR A 122 -4.15 -3.53 -3.48
N GLY A 123 -4.46 -4.09 -4.62
CA GLY A 123 -4.58 -5.53 -4.79
C GLY A 123 -5.89 -6.10 -4.25
N ASP A 124 -6.12 -7.34 -4.58
CA ASP A 124 -7.22 -8.18 -4.10
C ASP A 124 -6.75 -9.64 -3.99
N ILE A 125 -7.65 -10.56 -3.60
CA ILE A 125 -7.30 -11.99 -3.47
C ILE A 125 -6.92 -12.64 -4.81
N TYR A 126 -7.34 -12.10 -5.94
CA TYR A 126 -7.04 -12.63 -7.29
C TYR A 126 -5.85 -11.92 -7.94
N HIS A 127 -5.62 -10.67 -7.55
CA HIS A 127 -4.57 -9.80 -8.07
C HIS A 127 -3.76 -9.20 -6.90
N PRO A 128 -3.07 -10.04 -6.10
CA PRO A 128 -2.35 -9.57 -4.93
C PRO A 128 -1.10 -8.77 -5.29
N MET A 129 -0.66 -7.98 -4.33
CA MET A 129 0.62 -7.28 -4.37
C MET A 129 1.74 -8.18 -3.83
N TYR A 130 2.88 -8.15 -4.48
CA TYR A 130 4.08 -8.91 -4.07
C TYR A 130 5.21 -7.96 -3.71
N MET A 131 5.93 -8.34 -2.65
CA MET A 131 7.08 -7.57 -2.16
C MET A 131 8.38 -7.97 -2.87
N LYS A 132 9.15 -6.95 -3.26
CA LYS A 132 10.54 -7.07 -3.68
C LYS A 132 11.38 -6.08 -2.86
N ALA A 133 12.63 -6.39 -2.61
CA ALA A 133 13.52 -5.46 -1.92
C ALA A 133 14.96 -5.59 -2.40
N ASP A 134 15.59 -4.42 -2.55
CA ASP A 134 16.99 -4.29 -2.89
C ASP A 134 17.74 -3.64 -1.73
N TYR A 135 18.88 -4.21 -1.36
CA TYR A 135 19.78 -3.63 -0.34
C TYR A 135 20.89 -2.81 -0.99
N LYS A 136 21.05 -1.58 -0.52
CA LYS A 136 22.14 -0.71 -0.92
C LYS A 136 22.97 -0.31 0.28
N SER A 137 24.30 -0.47 0.18
CA SER A 137 25.26 -0.01 1.17
C SER A 137 26.42 0.68 0.47
N ASP A 138 26.56 1.96 0.70
CA ASP A 138 27.64 2.78 0.14
C ASP A 138 28.11 3.82 1.15
N SER A 139 29.01 4.72 0.73
CA SER A 139 29.57 5.79 1.58
C SER A 139 28.52 6.80 2.05
N THR A 140 27.33 6.84 1.44
CA THR A 140 26.26 7.78 1.80
C THR A 140 25.26 7.18 2.78
N GLY A 141 25.24 5.85 2.93
CA GLY A 141 24.36 5.18 3.88
C GLY A 141 24.05 3.72 3.55
N LYS A 142 23.20 3.15 4.40
CA LYS A 142 22.68 1.80 4.25
C LYS A 142 21.16 1.87 4.24
N LEU A 143 20.54 1.34 3.22
CA LEU A 143 19.09 1.35 3.10
C LEU A 143 18.57 0.14 2.31
N TRP A 144 17.33 -0.20 2.55
CA TRP A 144 16.55 -1.11 1.74
C TRP A 144 15.61 -0.30 0.84
N ASN A 145 15.53 -0.64 -0.42
CA ASN A 145 14.49 -0.15 -1.33
C ASN A 145 13.42 -1.22 -1.41
N PHE A 146 12.24 -0.94 -0.91
CA PHE A 146 11.08 -1.80 -1.02
C PHE A 146 10.26 -1.43 -2.24
N THR A 147 9.72 -2.44 -2.89
CA THR A 147 8.76 -2.32 -3.97
C THR A 147 7.65 -3.33 -3.74
N LEU A 148 6.41 -2.86 -3.72
CA LEU A 148 5.20 -3.65 -3.69
C LEU A 148 4.52 -3.45 -5.05
N GLU A 149 4.34 -4.53 -5.81
CA GLU A 149 3.87 -4.46 -7.18
C GLU A 149 2.89 -5.60 -7.45
N GLN A 150 1.81 -5.29 -8.13
CA GLN A 150 0.84 -6.28 -8.56
C GLN A 150 1.41 -7.11 -9.72
N SER A 151 1.25 -8.44 -9.65
CA SER A 151 1.83 -9.34 -10.66
C SER A 151 0.99 -9.41 -11.94
N HIS A 152 -0.30 -9.20 -11.82
CA HIS A 152 -1.26 -9.22 -12.93
C HIS A 152 -2.07 -7.95 -12.89
N ALA A 153 -2.33 -7.38 -14.06
CA ALA A 153 -3.12 -6.17 -14.18
C ALA A 153 -4.58 -6.41 -13.80
N SER A 154 -5.19 -5.43 -13.13
CA SER A 154 -6.60 -5.40 -12.73
C SER A 154 -7.35 -4.29 -13.43
N ASP A 155 -8.67 -4.37 -13.46
CA ASP A 155 -9.55 -3.36 -14.06
C ASP A 155 -9.66 -2.08 -13.23
N VAL A 156 -9.28 -2.13 -11.95
CA VAL A 156 -9.26 -0.99 -11.02
C VAL A 156 -7.83 -0.75 -10.52
N PRO A 157 -7.35 0.49 -10.51
CA PRO A 157 -6.00 0.80 -10.03
C PRO A 157 -5.88 0.68 -8.50
N PHE A 158 -6.91 1.04 -7.76
CA PHE A 158 -7.06 0.95 -6.31
C PHE A 158 -8.52 1.17 -5.92
N LEU A 159 -8.89 0.82 -4.69
CA LEU A 159 -10.20 1.09 -4.12
C LEU A 159 -10.09 2.15 -3.03
N TYR A 160 -11.02 3.11 -3.00
CA TYR A 160 -11.19 4.00 -1.86
C TYR A 160 -11.88 3.26 -0.71
N TYR A 161 -11.29 3.32 0.47
CA TYR A 161 -11.72 2.57 1.63
C TYR A 161 -12.04 3.50 2.81
N ASP A 162 -13.29 3.54 3.22
CA ASP A 162 -13.78 4.33 4.36
C ASP A 162 -13.96 3.46 5.63
N GLY A 163 -13.47 2.22 5.63
CA GLY A 163 -13.55 1.29 6.76
C GLY A 163 -12.67 1.69 7.96
N PRO A 164 -12.78 0.98 9.08
CA PRO A 164 -12.01 1.27 10.28
C PRO A 164 -10.50 1.21 9.98
N GLU A 165 -9.76 2.02 10.73
CA GLU A 165 -8.31 1.88 10.70
C GLU A 165 -7.94 0.49 11.20
N PRO A 166 -6.98 -0.18 10.54
CA PRO A 166 -6.35 -1.34 11.15
C PRO A 166 -5.88 -0.95 12.55
N VAL A 167 -6.25 -1.71 13.55
CA VAL A 167 -5.86 -1.41 14.92
C VAL A 167 -4.34 -1.53 15.01
N TYR A 168 -3.66 -0.39 15.02
CA TYR A 168 -2.25 -0.35 15.35
C TYR A 168 -2.13 -0.73 16.82
N ASP A 169 -1.41 -1.81 17.12
CA ASP A 169 -1.05 -2.11 18.48
C ASP A 169 -0.33 -0.88 19.08
N GLU A 170 -0.73 -0.46 20.28
CA GLU A 170 -0.10 0.68 20.99
C GLU A 170 1.42 0.53 21.07
N PHE A 171 1.91 -0.69 21.09
CA PHE A 171 3.34 -1.02 21.06
C PHE A 171 4.01 -0.60 19.74
N ILE A 172 3.35 -0.76 18.60
CA ILE A 172 3.86 -0.35 17.28
C ILE A 172 3.90 1.18 17.22
N LEU A 173 2.84 1.86 17.67
CA LEU A 173 2.80 3.32 17.77
C LEU A 173 3.88 3.86 18.71
N TRP A 174 4.11 3.22 19.84
CA TRP A 174 5.18 3.58 20.77
C TRP A 174 6.56 3.40 20.13
N THR A 175 6.82 2.27 19.48
CA THR A 175 8.08 1.97 18.80
C THR A 175 8.37 2.97 17.69
N MET A 176 7.35 3.36 16.94
CA MET A 176 7.46 4.34 15.87
C MET A 176 7.75 5.74 16.37
N ASN A 177 7.04 6.18 17.41
CA ASN A 177 7.28 7.49 18.02
C ASN A 177 8.68 7.59 18.62
N ASN A 178 9.25 6.48 19.10
CA ASN A 178 10.63 6.47 19.63
C ASN A 178 11.71 6.36 18.53
N LEU A 179 11.38 5.80 17.36
CA LEU A 179 12.30 5.78 16.21
C LEU A 179 12.34 7.13 15.47
N LEU A 180 11.27 7.90 15.51
CA LEU A 180 11.19 9.23 14.89
C LEU A 180 11.82 10.33 15.76
N ASN A 181 12.07 10.07 17.05
CA ASN A 181 12.63 11.01 18.00
C ASN A 181 14.13 10.72 18.35
N GLN A 182 14.80 9.86 17.62
CA GLN A 182 16.26 9.63 17.66
C GLN A 182 16.92 10.11 16.37
#